data_5868b549030d41c1aa40a02dbad0a384
#
_entry.id   5868b549030d41c1aa40a02dbad0a384
#
_cell.length_a   1.000
_cell.length_b   1.000
_cell.length_c   1.000
_cell.angle_alpha   90.00
_cell.angle_beta   90.00
_cell.angle_gamma   90.00
#
_symmetry.space_group_name_H-M   'P 1'
#
loop_
_entity.id
_entity.type
_entity.pdbx_description
1 polymer ?
#
loop_
_entity_poly.entity_id
_entity_poly.type
_entity_poly.pdbx_seq_one_letter_code
_entity_poly.pdbx_strand_id
1 'polypeptide(L)'
;MAFAKAFFTSIVVLVVAIAVWPQNPHAMGYMTTQETNWEALMKNMETMQTAMIAVEPSGNNDGDFVNLMLPHHQAAVDMAKTELLYGSDPQMRRLAQEIIADQESEIQLMQLWLDRQQAHGKNPGHLPGPGPRVEK
;
A
#
# COMPACT_ATOMS: atom_id res chain seq x y z
N MET A 1 -4.06 61.62 63.64
CA MET A 1 -3.29 61.60 62.38
C MET A 1 -3.43 60.19 61.83
N ALA A 2 -4.28 59.98 60.86
CA ALA A 2 -4.48 58.65 60.22
C ALA A 2 -4.31 58.82 58.71
N PHE A 3 -3.25 58.23 58.18
CA PHE A 3 -2.98 58.17 56.73
C PHE A 3 -3.72 57.02 56.10
N ALA A 4 -4.73 57.33 55.29
CA ALA A 4 -5.42 56.35 54.44
C ALA A 4 -4.56 56.11 53.22
N LYS A 5 -4.10 54.83 53.04
CA LYS A 5 -3.44 54.37 51.82
C LYS A 5 -4.50 53.86 50.85
N ALA A 6 -4.67 54.58 49.75
CA ALA A 6 -5.49 54.13 48.63
C ALA A 6 -4.74 53.07 47.82
N PHE A 7 -5.28 51.85 47.74
CA PHE A 7 -4.80 50.83 46.83
C PHE A 7 -5.47 51.03 45.48
N PHE A 8 -4.68 51.43 44.48
CA PHE A 8 -5.10 51.42 43.09
C PHE A 8 -4.92 49.98 42.53
N THR A 9 -5.99 49.27 42.39
CA THR A 9 -6.00 47.99 41.67
C THR A 9 -6.10 48.24 40.17
N SER A 10 -4.97 48.14 39.49
CA SER A 10 -4.90 48.20 38.03
C SER A 10 -5.44 46.89 37.44
N ILE A 11 -6.64 46.93 36.86
CA ILE A 11 -7.18 45.83 36.11
C ILE A 11 -6.54 45.86 34.72
N VAL A 12 -5.62 44.95 34.46
CA VAL A 12 -5.07 44.70 33.11
C VAL A 12 -6.08 43.85 32.35
N VAL A 13 -6.83 44.49 31.46
CA VAL A 13 -7.71 43.74 30.51
C VAL A 13 -6.83 43.19 29.39
N LEU A 14 -6.54 41.88 29.47
CA LEU A 14 -5.84 41.18 28.42
C LEU A 14 -6.83 40.95 27.27
N VAL A 15 -6.78 41.80 26.22
CA VAL A 15 -7.50 41.57 24.98
C VAL A 15 -6.79 40.48 24.20
N VAL A 16 -7.26 39.24 24.31
CA VAL A 16 -6.81 38.13 23.43
C VAL A 16 -7.43 38.38 22.07
N ALA A 17 -6.64 38.94 21.15
CA ALA A 17 -7.00 38.99 19.74
C ALA A 17 -6.98 37.54 19.19
N ILE A 18 -8.15 36.89 19.11
CA ILE A 18 -8.31 35.64 18.36
C ILE A 18 -8.15 36.02 16.89
N ALA A 19 -6.97 35.76 16.32
CA ALA A 19 -6.73 35.85 14.90
C ALA A 19 -7.63 34.78 14.23
N VAL A 20 -8.74 35.25 13.66
CA VAL A 20 -9.58 34.41 12.78
C VAL A 20 -8.75 34.18 11.52
N TRP A 21 -8.07 33.05 11.48
CA TRP A 21 -7.39 32.59 10.28
C TRP A 21 -8.47 32.35 9.22
N PRO A 22 -8.34 32.90 8.01
CA PRO A 22 -9.31 32.63 6.95
C PRO A 22 -9.28 31.14 6.64
N GLN A 23 -10.33 30.46 7.06
CA GLN A 23 -10.59 29.06 6.71
C GLN A 23 -10.92 29.04 5.21
N ASN A 24 -9.92 28.75 4.37
CA ASN A 24 -10.16 28.56 2.97
C ASN A 24 -10.79 27.16 2.78
N PRO A 25 -12.10 27.06 2.50
CA PRO A 25 -12.76 25.75 2.37
C PRO A 25 -12.20 24.91 1.22
N HIS A 26 -11.50 25.54 0.26
CA HIS A 26 -10.85 24.84 -0.83
C HIS A 26 -9.52 24.19 -0.40
N ALA A 27 -8.84 24.69 0.64
CA ALA A 27 -7.62 24.05 1.15
C ALA A 27 -7.90 22.73 1.89
N MET A 28 -9.06 22.62 2.57
CA MET A 28 -9.47 21.38 3.23
C MET A 28 -9.80 20.25 2.24
N GLY A 29 -10.40 20.58 1.09
CA GLY A 29 -10.73 19.57 0.07
C GLY A 29 -9.50 18.96 -0.60
N TYR A 30 -8.44 19.74 -0.79
CA TYR A 30 -7.20 19.25 -1.38
C TYR A 30 -6.36 18.41 -0.40
N MET A 31 -6.36 18.76 0.88
CA MET A 31 -5.64 17.97 1.88
C MET A 31 -6.28 16.59 2.09
N THR A 32 -7.61 16.49 2.12
CA THR A 32 -8.30 15.22 2.33
C THR A 32 -8.13 14.23 1.16
N THR A 33 -8.09 14.70 -0.10
CA THR A 33 -7.86 13.83 -1.25
C THR A 33 -6.39 13.39 -1.37
N GLN A 34 -5.45 14.25 -1.08
CA GLN A 34 -4.03 13.92 -1.12
C GLN A 34 -3.61 13.02 0.04
N GLU A 35 -4.19 13.21 1.24
CA GLU A 35 -4.01 12.32 2.37
C GLU A 35 -4.57 10.93 2.06
N THR A 36 -5.78 10.83 1.51
CA THR A 36 -6.39 9.53 1.16
C THR A 36 -5.63 8.77 0.10
N ASN A 37 -5.02 9.45 -0.88
CA ASN A 37 -4.20 8.79 -1.91
C ASN A 37 -2.90 8.24 -1.32
N TRP A 38 -2.24 9.05 -0.50
CA TRP A 38 -1.03 8.64 0.20
C TRP A 38 -1.32 7.49 1.18
N GLU A 39 -2.39 7.59 1.94
CA GLU A 39 -2.85 6.53 2.85
C GLU A 39 -3.14 5.22 2.11
N ALA A 40 -3.77 5.28 0.92
CA ALA A 40 -4.02 4.10 0.10
C ALA A 40 -2.70 3.44 -0.36
N LEU A 41 -1.73 4.22 -0.82
CA LEU A 41 -0.41 3.70 -1.20
C LEU A 41 0.32 3.09 -0.01
N MET A 42 0.32 3.76 1.15
CA MET A 42 0.95 3.25 2.37
C MET A 42 0.25 2.00 2.90
N LYS A 43 -1.07 1.91 2.77
CA LYS A 43 -1.84 0.72 3.13
C LYS A 43 -1.46 -0.50 2.29
N ASN A 44 -1.28 -0.30 0.99
CA ASN A 44 -0.82 -1.37 0.08
C ASN A 44 0.57 -1.87 0.48
N MET A 45 1.49 -0.95 0.82
CA MET A 45 2.84 -1.28 1.31
C MET A 45 2.82 -2.05 2.63
N GLU A 46 2.00 -1.61 3.60
CA GLU A 46 1.84 -2.28 4.89
C GLU A 46 1.29 -3.70 4.73
N THR A 47 0.28 -3.86 3.88
CA THR A 47 -0.33 -5.16 3.56
C THR A 47 0.69 -6.11 2.96
N MET A 48 1.46 -5.64 1.97
CA MET A 48 2.55 -6.40 1.37
C MET A 48 3.58 -6.83 2.41
N GLN A 49 4.08 -5.88 3.21
CA GLN A 49 5.11 -6.16 4.21
C GLN A 49 4.63 -7.19 5.24
N THR A 50 3.40 -7.05 5.71
CA THR A 50 2.79 -7.99 6.65
C THR A 50 2.71 -9.38 6.05
N ALA A 51 2.26 -9.50 4.80
CA ALA A 51 2.17 -10.79 4.11
C ALA A 51 3.54 -11.43 3.88
N MET A 52 4.54 -10.63 3.48
CA MET A 52 5.91 -11.14 3.25
C MET A 52 6.58 -11.61 4.55
N ILE A 53 6.40 -10.89 5.66
CA ILE A 53 6.97 -11.28 6.98
C ILE A 53 6.32 -12.57 7.50
N ALA A 54 5.07 -12.84 7.14
CA ALA A 54 4.34 -14.05 7.54
C ALA A 54 4.75 -15.30 6.74
N VAL A 55 5.57 -15.16 5.69
CA VAL A 55 6.07 -16.31 4.92
C VAL A 55 7.11 -17.07 5.74
N GLU A 56 6.80 -18.34 6.01
CA GLU A 56 7.76 -19.25 6.66
C GLU A 56 8.63 -19.92 5.59
N PRO A 57 9.96 -20.07 5.81
CA PRO A 57 10.83 -20.77 4.88
C PRO A 57 10.39 -22.23 4.70
N SER A 58 10.17 -22.65 3.45
CA SER A 58 9.75 -24.02 3.13
C SER A 58 10.93 -25.00 2.99
N GLY A 59 12.15 -24.48 2.90
CA GLY A 59 13.35 -25.25 2.56
C GLY A 59 13.48 -25.53 1.06
N ASN A 60 12.58 -25.01 0.23
CA ASN A 60 12.63 -25.06 -1.22
C ASN A 60 12.71 -23.62 -1.77
N ASN A 61 13.83 -23.28 -2.38
CA ASN A 61 14.07 -21.93 -2.88
C ASN A 61 13.02 -21.45 -3.90
N ASP A 62 12.49 -22.32 -4.75
CA ASP A 62 11.47 -21.95 -5.72
C ASP A 62 10.14 -21.64 -5.02
N GLY A 63 9.79 -22.44 -4.02
CA GLY A 63 8.61 -22.23 -3.19
C GLY A 63 8.70 -20.94 -2.37
N ASP A 64 9.85 -20.71 -1.74
CA ASP A 64 10.09 -19.49 -0.95
C ASP A 64 10.06 -18.24 -1.84
N PHE A 65 10.66 -18.32 -3.04
CA PHE A 65 10.58 -17.25 -4.04
C PHE A 65 9.13 -16.91 -4.42
N VAL A 66 8.34 -17.92 -4.78
CA VAL A 66 6.95 -17.71 -5.21
C VAL A 66 6.10 -17.15 -4.06
N ASN A 67 6.25 -17.68 -2.85
CA ASN A 67 5.50 -17.22 -1.68
C ASN A 67 5.80 -15.77 -1.31
N LEU A 68 7.02 -15.29 -1.53
CA LEU A 68 7.40 -13.89 -1.34
C LEU A 68 6.97 -12.99 -2.50
N MET A 69 7.07 -13.49 -3.74
CA MET A 69 6.74 -12.69 -4.92
C MET A 69 5.25 -12.46 -5.11
N LEU A 70 4.39 -13.38 -4.68
CA LEU A 70 2.93 -13.21 -4.78
C LEU A 70 2.43 -11.95 -4.06
N PRO A 71 2.69 -11.73 -2.77
CA PRO A 71 2.26 -10.51 -2.09
C PRO A 71 2.94 -9.26 -2.64
N HIS A 72 4.17 -9.36 -3.14
CA HIS A 72 4.86 -8.25 -3.79
C HIS A 72 4.16 -7.81 -5.08
N HIS A 73 3.79 -8.76 -5.95
CA HIS A 73 3.09 -8.50 -7.20
C HIS A 73 1.67 -7.98 -6.95
N GLN A 74 0.97 -8.54 -5.97
CA GLN A 74 -0.35 -8.04 -5.59
C GLN A 74 -0.31 -6.58 -5.17
N ALA A 75 0.68 -6.20 -4.37
CA ALA A 75 0.85 -4.81 -3.97
C ALA A 75 1.15 -3.88 -5.15
N ALA A 76 1.95 -4.33 -6.13
CA ALA A 76 2.20 -3.56 -7.34
C ALA A 76 0.92 -3.30 -8.14
N VAL A 77 0.04 -4.32 -8.28
CA VAL A 77 -1.28 -4.19 -8.90
C VAL A 77 -2.15 -3.18 -8.13
N ASP A 78 -2.19 -3.27 -6.81
CA ASP A 78 -3.03 -2.40 -5.97
C ASP A 78 -2.53 -0.94 -5.99
N MET A 79 -1.20 -0.73 -5.99
CA MET A 79 -0.61 0.60 -6.18
C MET A 79 -0.91 1.16 -7.58
N ALA A 80 -0.82 0.35 -8.63
CA ALA A 80 -1.16 0.75 -9.99
C ALA A 80 -2.66 1.10 -10.13
N LYS A 81 -3.55 0.36 -9.48
CA LYS A 81 -4.99 0.72 -9.38
C LYS A 81 -5.19 2.05 -8.67
N THR A 82 -4.43 2.33 -7.61
CA THR A 82 -4.45 3.62 -6.91
C THR A 82 -4.02 4.75 -7.84
N GLU A 83 -2.95 4.55 -8.65
CA GLU A 83 -2.53 5.52 -9.68
C GLU A 83 -3.63 5.77 -10.71
N LEU A 84 -4.35 4.74 -11.16
CA LEU A 84 -5.46 4.92 -12.10
C LEU A 84 -6.66 5.67 -11.50
N LEU A 85 -6.86 5.61 -10.19
CA LEU A 85 -7.95 6.33 -9.52
C LEU A 85 -7.60 7.81 -9.32
N TYR A 86 -6.38 8.12 -8.97
CA TYR A 86 -6.01 9.43 -8.43
C TYR A 86 -4.94 10.15 -9.25
N GLY A 87 -4.11 9.43 -9.99
CA GLY A 87 -3.07 10.00 -10.83
C GLY A 87 -3.66 10.73 -12.04
N SER A 88 -3.00 11.82 -12.45
CA SER A 88 -3.43 12.65 -13.56
C SER A 88 -2.45 12.65 -14.74
N ASP A 89 -1.21 12.21 -14.53
CA ASP A 89 -0.20 12.16 -15.58
C ASP A 89 -0.49 11.00 -16.56
N PRO A 90 -0.65 11.28 -17.88
CA PRO A 90 -0.99 10.24 -18.84
C PRO A 90 0.06 9.14 -18.98
N GLN A 91 1.35 9.45 -18.76
CA GLN A 91 2.42 8.47 -18.87
C GLN A 91 2.40 7.53 -17.65
N MET A 92 2.19 8.06 -16.46
CA MET A 92 2.09 7.25 -15.23
C MET A 92 0.84 6.37 -15.24
N ARG A 93 -0.30 6.91 -15.69
CA ARG A 93 -1.53 6.14 -15.87
C ARG A 93 -1.37 4.99 -16.89
N ARG A 94 -0.65 5.24 -17.98
CA ARG A 94 -0.34 4.20 -18.97
C ARG A 94 0.57 3.12 -18.34
N LEU A 95 1.64 3.54 -17.66
CA LEU A 95 2.53 2.60 -16.94
C LEU A 95 1.74 1.75 -15.92
N ALA A 96 0.81 2.35 -15.19
CA ALA A 96 -0.04 1.64 -14.25
C ALA A 96 -0.91 0.56 -14.94
N GLN A 97 -1.45 0.83 -16.13
CA GLN A 97 -2.19 -0.16 -16.91
C GLN A 97 -1.30 -1.34 -17.36
N GLU A 98 -0.07 -1.04 -17.80
CA GLU A 98 0.92 -2.05 -18.19
C GLU A 98 1.31 -2.92 -16.97
N ILE A 99 1.59 -2.30 -15.81
CA ILE A 99 1.89 -3.01 -14.56
C ILE A 99 0.74 -3.95 -14.18
N ILE A 100 -0.51 -3.52 -14.23
CA ILE A 100 -1.65 -4.37 -13.90
C ILE A 100 -1.68 -5.60 -14.80
N ALA A 101 -1.57 -5.43 -16.11
CA ALA A 101 -1.65 -6.54 -17.07
C ALA A 101 -0.51 -7.55 -16.87
N ASP A 102 0.72 -7.07 -16.72
CA ASP A 102 1.89 -7.92 -16.58
C ASP A 102 1.88 -8.66 -15.23
N GLN A 103 1.63 -7.94 -14.14
CA GLN A 103 1.65 -8.52 -12.79
C GLN A 103 0.49 -9.50 -12.55
N GLU A 104 -0.71 -9.24 -13.07
CA GLU A 104 -1.84 -10.20 -12.99
C GLU A 104 -1.52 -11.50 -13.73
N SER A 105 -0.84 -11.43 -14.88
CA SER A 105 -0.37 -12.61 -15.61
C SER A 105 0.66 -13.42 -14.81
N GLU A 106 1.63 -12.74 -14.18
CA GLU A 106 2.66 -13.39 -13.37
C GLU A 106 2.08 -13.98 -12.07
N ILE A 107 1.12 -13.31 -11.44
CA ILE A 107 0.38 -13.86 -10.29
C ILE A 107 -0.30 -15.16 -10.67
N GLN A 108 -1.01 -15.21 -11.81
CA GLN A 108 -1.64 -16.44 -12.29
C GLN A 108 -0.64 -17.56 -12.52
N LEU A 109 0.52 -17.27 -13.13
CA LEU A 109 1.60 -18.22 -13.33
C LEU A 109 2.10 -18.83 -12.01
N MET A 110 2.36 -17.97 -11.02
CA MET A 110 2.83 -18.37 -9.70
C MET A 110 1.79 -19.22 -8.95
N GLN A 111 0.51 -18.85 -9.00
CA GLN A 111 -0.58 -19.63 -8.41
C GLN A 111 -0.70 -21.00 -9.04
N LEU A 112 -0.68 -21.10 -10.38
CA LEU A 112 -0.70 -22.37 -11.10
C LEU A 112 0.52 -23.24 -10.78
N TRP A 113 1.67 -22.63 -10.51
CA TRP A 113 2.86 -23.37 -10.08
C TRP A 113 2.67 -23.95 -8.67
N LEU A 114 2.18 -23.16 -7.71
CA LEU A 114 1.89 -23.64 -6.35
C LEU A 114 0.88 -24.79 -6.34
N ASP A 115 -0.20 -24.66 -7.12
CA ASP A 115 -1.22 -25.71 -7.23
C ASP A 115 -0.63 -27.03 -7.71
N ARG A 116 0.27 -26.98 -8.70
CA ARG A 116 0.99 -28.16 -9.19
C ARG A 116 1.88 -28.77 -8.12
N GLN A 117 2.61 -27.96 -7.36
CA GLN A 117 3.47 -28.46 -6.28
C GLN A 117 2.64 -29.18 -5.20
N GLN A 118 1.51 -28.61 -4.80
CA GLN A 118 0.60 -29.22 -3.83
C GLN A 118 -0.01 -30.53 -4.34
N ALA A 119 -0.36 -30.62 -5.62
CA ALA A 119 -0.87 -31.83 -6.24
C ALA A 119 0.18 -32.94 -6.25
N HIS A 120 1.45 -32.61 -6.55
CA HIS A 120 2.57 -33.58 -6.53
C HIS A 120 2.89 -34.04 -5.11
N GLY A 121 2.87 -33.14 -4.13
CA GLY A 121 3.08 -33.49 -2.71
C GLY A 121 2.01 -34.44 -2.13
N LYS A 122 0.78 -34.36 -2.64
CA LYS A 122 -0.32 -35.26 -2.24
C LYS A 122 -0.28 -36.62 -2.92
N ASN A 123 0.47 -36.78 -4.03
CA ASN A 123 0.55 -38.00 -4.81
C ASN A 123 2.00 -38.34 -5.21
N PRO A 124 2.88 -38.67 -4.23
CA PRO A 124 4.32 -38.85 -4.47
C PRO A 124 4.67 -40.04 -5.40
N GLY A 125 3.69 -40.85 -5.83
CA GLY A 125 3.89 -42.00 -6.70
C GLY A 125 3.64 -41.75 -8.19
N HIS A 126 3.17 -40.58 -8.57
CA HIS A 126 2.92 -40.27 -9.99
C HIS A 126 4.08 -39.45 -10.57
N LEU A 127 5.09 -40.15 -11.13
CA LEU A 127 6.11 -39.53 -11.96
C LEU A 127 5.44 -39.02 -13.25
N PRO A 128 5.59 -37.74 -13.62
CA PRO A 128 5.11 -37.25 -14.90
C PRO A 128 5.80 -38.06 -16.00
N GLY A 129 5.05 -38.68 -16.88
CA GLY A 129 5.57 -39.35 -18.05
C GLY A 129 6.46 -38.41 -18.87
N PRO A 130 7.48 -38.92 -19.61
CA PRO A 130 8.33 -38.08 -20.42
C PRO A 130 7.47 -37.24 -21.36
N GLY A 131 7.63 -35.93 -21.28
CA GLY A 131 6.96 -34.98 -22.16
C GLY A 131 7.18 -35.32 -23.64
N PRO A 132 6.34 -34.80 -24.54
CA PRO A 132 6.42 -35.10 -25.96
C PRO A 132 7.84 -34.81 -26.48
N ARG A 133 8.47 -35.83 -27.06
CA ARG A 133 9.78 -35.73 -27.69
C ARG A 133 9.65 -34.81 -28.90
N VAL A 134 10.22 -33.63 -28.84
CA VAL A 134 10.31 -32.73 -30.00
C VAL A 134 11.36 -33.36 -30.93
N GLU A 135 10.92 -34.07 -31.95
CA GLU A 135 11.81 -34.52 -33.05
C GLU A 135 12.20 -33.26 -33.86
N LYS A 136 13.50 -33.09 -34.07
CA LYS A 136 14.06 -32.05 -34.92
C LYS A 136 13.97 -32.44 -36.39
#